data_5ec7d618011c8c38cbe5268330b5b16b
#
_entry.id   5ec7d618011c8c38cbe5268330b5b16b
#
_cell.length_a   1.000
_cell.length_b   1.000
_cell.length_c   1.000
_cell.angle_alpha   90.00
_cell.angle_beta   90.00
_cell.angle_gamma   90.00
#
_symmetry.space_group_name_H-M   'P 1'
#
loop_
_entity.id
_entity.type
_entity.pdbx_description
1 polymer ?
#
loop_
_entity_poly.entity_id
_entity_poly.type
_entity_poly.pdbx_seq_one_letter_code
_entity_poly.pdbx_strand_id
1 'polypeptide(L)'
;SFGRIYMHGSELKKHTDRKSSEITVSCCLRKDPLVDWSLFFEHKNSVYEFNCDVGDAVIGCGNLDPHWRPVYTGKEHVQAFMQYVRKNGEFSHLKYDTRPCLASPYELTNDLIKNEYSNK
;
A
#
# COMPACT_ATOMS: atom_id res chain seq x y z
N SER A 1 -2.59 10.21 0.24
CA SER A 1 -2.70 9.19 1.30
C SER A 1 -4.01 8.43 1.16
N PHE A 2 -4.03 7.20 1.63
CA PHE A 2 -5.22 6.35 1.66
C PHE A 2 -5.09 5.31 2.77
N GLY A 3 -6.23 4.72 3.16
CA GLY A 3 -6.29 3.60 4.10
C GLY A 3 -6.66 2.30 3.40
N ARG A 4 -6.23 1.19 3.95
CA ARG A 4 -6.62 -0.15 3.50
C ARG A 4 -6.92 -1.04 4.68
N ILE A 5 -8.01 -1.79 4.58
CA ILE A 5 -8.40 -2.83 5.53
C ILE A 5 -8.08 -4.18 4.89
N TYR A 6 -7.27 -4.97 5.57
CA TYR A 6 -6.97 -6.35 5.19
C TYR A 6 -7.74 -7.29 6.11
N MET A 7 -8.37 -8.27 5.52
CA MET A 7 -9.15 -9.31 6.19
C MET A 7 -8.44 -10.65 6.09
N HIS A 8 -8.92 -11.64 6.81
CA HIS A 8 -8.43 -13.01 6.70
C HIS A 8 -8.35 -13.45 5.23
N GLY A 9 -7.23 -14.02 4.83
CA GLY A 9 -6.96 -14.43 3.45
C GLY A 9 -6.41 -13.33 2.53
N SER A 10 -6.36 -12.06 2.99
CA SER A 10 -5.70 -11.00 2.22
C SER A 10 -4.21 -11.28 2.06
N GLU A 11 -3.67 -10.94 0.90
CA GLU A 11 -2.26 -11.08 0.55
C GLU A 11 -1.78 -9.81 -0.16
N LEU A 12 -0.55 -9.40 0.07
CA LEU A 12 0.13 -8.42 -0.75
C LEU A 12 1.26 -9.14 -1.49
N LYS A 13 1.02 -9.48 -2.76
CA LYS A 13 2.03 -10.14 -3.59
C LYS A 13 3.26 -9.26 -3.75
N LYS A 14 4.43 -9.89 -3.91
CA LYS A 14 5.70 -9.18 -4.12
C LYS A 14 5.59 -8.28 -5.36
N HIS A 15 5.80 -6.99 -5.18
CA HIS A 15 5.70 -5.96 -6.22
C HIS A 15 6.52 -4.73 -5.86
N THR A 16 6.69 -3.83 -6.82
CA THR A 16 7.10 -2.45 -6.60
C THR A 16 5.93 -1.53 -6.87
N ASP A 17 5.89 -0.41 -6.18
CA ASP A 17 4.86 0.60 -6.36
C ASP A 17 5.07 1.44 -7.62
N ARG A 18 4.10 2.28 -7.91
CA ARG A 18 4.18 3.33 -8.94
C ARG A 18 5.29 4.34 -8.62
N LYS A 19 5.76 5.04 -9.64
CA LYS A 19 6.77 6.11 -9.51
C LYS A 19 6.34 7.24 -8.56
N SER A 20 5.03 7.49 -8.41
CA SER A 20 4.48 8.45 -7.44
C SER A 20 4.63 8.02 -5.97
N SER A 21 5.03 6.80 -5.72
CA SER A 21 5.37 6.26 -4.39
C SER A 21 6.89 6.25 -4.18
N GLU A 22 7.55 7.35 -4.52
CA GLU A 22 9.01 7.48 -4.38
C GLU A 22 9.45 7.33 -2.92
N ILE A 23 8.63 7.85 -2.00
CA ILE A 23 8.76 7.63 -0.57
C ILE A 23 7.38 7.22 -0.06
N THR A 24 7.28 6.05 0.53
CA THR A 24 6.05 5.54 1.14
C THR A 24 6.22 5.40 2.64
N VAL A 25 5.26 5.93 3.39
CA VAL A 25 5.10 5.70 4.83
C VAL A 25 3.90 4.79 5.01
N SER A 26 4.13 3.61 5.58
CA SER A 26 3.08 2.61 5.87
C SER A 26 2.90 2.50 7.38
N CYS A 27 1.79 3.02 7.90
CA CYS A 27 1.50 3.11 9.33
C CYS A 27 0.44 2.09 9.74
N CYS A 28 0.71 1.31 10.78
CA CYS A 28 -0.25 0.36 11.35
C CYS A 28 -1.25 1.11 12.25
N LEU A 29 -2.53 1.06 11.91
CA LEU A 29 -3.61 1.70 12.68
C LEU A 29 -4.38 0.70 13.56
N ARG A 30 -4.46 -0.56 13.13
CA ARG A 30 -5.09 -1.66 13.87
C ARG A 30 -4.48 -2.98 13.43
N LYS A 31 -4.32 -3.90 14.36
CA LYS A 31 -3.94 -5.29 14.08
C LYS A 31 -4.69 -6.24 14.99
N ASP A 32 -4.83 -7.49 14.58
CA ASP A 32 -5.23 -8.57 15.46
C ASP A 32 -4.11 -8.81 16.48
N PRO A 33 -4.38 -8.72 17.80
CA PRO A 33 -3.34 -8.86 18.82
C PRO A 33 -2.72 -10.26 18.87
N LEU A 34 -3.37 -11.26 18.28
CA LEU A 34 -2.94 -12.66 18.29
C LEU A 34 -2.14 -13.04 17.02
N VAL A 35 -2.02 -12.14 16.04
CA VAL A 35 -1.40 -12.43 14.75
C VAL A 35 -0.40 -11.35 14.35
N ASP A 36 0.86 -11.74 14.25
CA ASP A 36 1.87 -10.93 13.62
C ASP A 36 1.77 -11.06 12.10
N TRP A 37 1.82 -9.92 11.40
CA TRP A 37 1.74 -9.87 9.95
C TRP A 37 2.77 -8.91 9.38
N SER A 38 3.95 -9.44 9.18
CA SER A 38 5.12 -8.67 8.78
C SER A 38 5.02 -8.14 7.35
N LEU A 39 5.60 -6.95 7.16
CA LEU A 39 5.91 -6.39 5.85
C LEU A 39 7.36 -6.71 5.52
N PHE A 40 7.58 -7.27 4.34
CA PHE A 40 8.90 -7.61 3.83
C PHE A 40 9.32 -6.64 2.73
N PHE A 41 10.58 -6.22 2.78
CA PHE A 41 11.24 -5.47 1.72
C PHE A 41 12.50 -6.20 1.26
N GLU A 42 12.76 -6.14 -0.04
CA GLU A 42 14.03 -6.59 -0.61
C GLU A 42 14.83 -5.39 -1.11
N HIS A 43 16.03 -5.21 -0.58
CA HIS A 43 16.96 -4.17 -1.01
C HIS A 43 18.37 -4.75 -1.16
N LYS A 44 19.00 -4.54 -2.31
CA LYS A 44 20.36 -5.02 -2.62
C LYS A 44 20.58 -6.51 -2.29
N ASN A 45 19.65 -7.36 -2.73
CA ASN A 45 19.66 -8.82 -2.49
C ASN A 45 19.53 -9.24 -1.02
N SER A 46 19.16 -8.34 -0.13
CA SER A 46 18.84 -8.63 1.27
C SER A 46 17.37 -8.43 1.53
N VAL A 47 16.77 -9.32 2.33
CA VAL A 47 15.37 -9.23 2.75
C VAL A 47 15.31 -8.70 4.17
N TYR A 48 14.48 -7.69 4.37
CA TYR A 48 14.20 -7.07 5.66
C TYR A 48 12.75 -7.33 6.05
N GLU A 49 12.54 -7.70 7.29
CA GLU A 49 11.24 -7.98 7.87
C GLU A 49 10.87 -6.90 8.88
N PHE A 50 9.65 -6.36 8.77
CA PHE A 50 9.11 -5.35 9.67
C PHE A 50 7.79 -5.83 10.26
N ASN A 51 7.78 -6.13 11.55
CA ASN A 51 6.57 -6.38 12.33
C ASN A 51 6.25 -5.13 13.14
N CYS A 52 5.18 -4.43 12.78
CA CYS A 52 4.80 -3.15 13.37
C CYS A 52 3.66 -3.32 14.37
N ASP A 53 3.77 -2.65 15.50
CA ASP A 53 2.67 -2.42 16.41
C ASP A 53 1.79 -1.25 15.96
N VAL A 54 0.62 -1.11 16.58
CA VAL A 54 -0.28 0.03 16.30
C VAL A 54 0.43 1.34 16.63
N GLY A 55 0.48 2.24 15.66
CA GLY A 55 1.19 3.51 15.75
C GLY A 55 2.59 3.49 15.13
N ASP A 56 3.18 2.32 14.90
CA ASP A 56 4.46 2.21 14.20
C ASP A 56 4.28 2.45 12.69
N ALA A 57 5.35 2.91 12.07
CA ALA A 57 5.38 3.11 10.63
C ALA A 57 6.70 2.62 10.02
N VAL A 58 6.61 2.04 8.83
CA VAL A 58 7.75 1.73 7.96
C VAL A 58 7.85 2.80 6.89
N ILE A 59 9.05 3.33 6.69
CA ILE A 59 9.36 4.28 5.61
C ILE A 59 10.27 3.57 4.62
N GLY A 60 9.90 3.58 3.34
CA GLY A 60 10.66 2.91 2.28
C GLY A 60 10.50 3.58 0.92
N CYS A 61 11.32 3.14 -0.02
CA CYS A 61 11.24 3.54 -1.44
C CYS A 61 10.38 2.54 -2.20
N GLY A 62 9.06 2.63 -2.06
CA GLY A 62 8.13 1.65 -2.61
C GLY A 62 8.26 1.43 -4.12
N ASN A 63 8.65 2.46 -4.87
CA ASN A 63 8.85 2.38 -6.32
C ASN A 63 10.14 1.65 -6.75
N LEU A 64 11.08 1.44 -5.85
CA LEU A 64 12.38 0.81 -6.13
C LEU A 64 12.51 -0.56 -5.47
N ASP A 65 12.09 -0.68 -4.22
CA ASP A 65 12.30 -1.86 -3.41
C ASP A 65 11.07 -2.78 -3.49
N PRO A 66 11.22 -4.00 -4.03
CA PRO A 66 10.16 -4.99 -3.99
C PRO A 66 9.73 -5.28 -2.56
N HIS A 67 8.42 -5.30 -2.34
CA HIS A 67 7.88 -5.54 -1.02
C HIS A 67 6.60 -6.38 -1.07
N TRP A 68 6.29 -7.07 0.03
CA TRP A 68 5.15 -7.99 0.10
C TRP A 68 4.73 -8.26 1.54
N ARG A 69 3.54 -8.85 1.70
CA ARG A 69 3.05 -9.48 2.91
C ARG A 69 2.49 -10.86 2.57
N PRO A 70 2.75 -11.90 3.37
CA PRO A 70 2.16 -13.22 3.17
C PRO A 70 0.65 -13.18 3.38
N VAL A 71 -0.02 -14.31 3.12
CA VAL A 71 -1.46 -14.45 3.40
C VAL A 71 -1.73 -14.14 4.87
N TYR A 72 -2.67 -13.23 5.11
CA TYR A 72 -3.08 -12.82 6.45
C TYR A 72 -3.99 -13.86 7.09
N THR A 73 -3.65 -14.29 8.28
CA THR A 73 -4.39 -15.31 9.04
C THR A 73 -5.22 -14.73 10.18
N GLY A 74 -5.06 -13.44 10.48
CA GLY A 74 -5.83 -12.75 11.51
C GLY A 74 -7.21 -12.31 11.03
N LYS A 75 -7.92 -11.63 11.90
CA LYS A 75 -9.28 -11.16 11.64
C LYS A 75 -9.29 -9.90 10.79
N GLU A 76 -8.59 -8.87 11.24
CA GLU A 76 -8.54 -7.55 10.58
C GLU A 76 -7.20 -6.87 10.82
N HIS A 77 -6.67 -6.20 9.80
CA HIS A 77 -5.47 -5.36 9.88
C HIS A 77 -5.70 -4.08 9.09
N VAL A 78 -5.48 -2.93 9.71
CA VAL A 78 -5.73 -1.61 9.09
C VAL A 78 -4.41 -0.86 8.95
N GLN A 79 -4.11 -0.42 7.71
CA GLN A 79 -2.93 0.38 7.36
C GLN A 79 -3.35 1.72 6.77
N ALA A 80 -2.59 2.77 7.12
CA ALA A 80 -2.60 4.02 6.41
C ALA A 80 -1.32 4.16 5.59
N PHE A 81 -1.45 4.65 4.36
CA PHE A 81 -0.35 4.88 3.44
C PHE A 81 -0.27 6.35 3.08
N MET A 82 0.91 6.93 3.28
CA MET A 82 1.23 8.28 2.83
C MET A 82 2.35 8.17 1.79
N GLN A 83 2.09 8.68 0.60
CA GLN A 83 3.00 8.59 -0.53
C GLN A 83 3.49 9.99 -0.90
N TYR A 84 4.77 10.11 -1.12
CA TYR A 84 5.44 11.36 -1.40
C TYR A 84 6.38 11.21 -2.59
N VAL A 85 6.58 12.33 -3.29
CA VAL A 85 7.63 12.53 -4.29
C VAL A 85 8.55 13.66 -3.84
N ARG A 86 9.81 13.62 -4.22
CA ARG A 86 10.75 14.70 -3.94
C ARG A 86 10.32 15.97 -4.66
N LYS A 87 10.34 17.11 -3.97
CA LYS A 87 9.86 18.40 -4.48
C LYS A 87 10.51 18.79 -5.83
N ASN A 88 11.80 18.54 -5.98
CA ASN A 88 12.59 18.87 -7.18
C ASN A 88 13.16 17.60 -7.83
N GLY A 89 12.52 16.44 -7.61
CA GLY A 89 12.95 15.16 -8.18
C GLY A 89 12.30 14.85 -9.52
N GLU A 90 12.73 13.78 -10.14
CA GLU A 90 12.26 13.28 -11.43
C GLU A 90 10.72 13.08 -11.44
N PHE A 91 10.15 12.65 -10.32
CA PHE A 91 8.72 12.33 -10.19
C PHE A 91 7.87 13.44 -9.57
N SER A 92 8.41 14.66 -9.42
CA SER A 92 7.71 15.80 -8.81
C SER A 92 6.37 16.13 -9.49
N HIS A 93 6.26 15.88 -10.80
CA HIS A 93 5.04 16.05 -11.59
C HIS A 93 3.91 15.06 -11.21
N LEU A 94 4.24 13.98 -10.48
CA LEU A 94 3.28 12.97 -9.99
C LEU A 94 2.78 13.27 -8.57
N LYS A 95 2.99 14.48 -8.06
CA LYS A 95 2.63 14.90 -6.69
C LYS A 95 1.15 14.62 -6.34
N TYR A 96 0.25 14.77 -7.30
CA TYR A 96 -1.17 14.53 -7.11
C TYR A 96 -1.62 13.29 -7.87
N ASP A 97 -2.42 12.47 -7.21
CA ASP A 97 -3.01 11.30 -7.85
C ASP A 97 -4.20 11.73 -8.71
N THR A 98 -4.10 11.49 -10.01
CA THR A 98 -5.14 11.83 -10.99
C THR A 98 -5.96 10.60 -11.41
N ARG A 99 -5.72 9.44 -10.79
CA ARG A 99 -6.48 8.23 -11.11
C ARG A 99 -7.93 8.35 -10.61
N PRO A 100 -8.90 7.81 -11.36
CA PRO A 100 -10.30 7.83 -10.96
C PRO A 100 -10.57 6.95 -9.71
N CYS A 101 -9.73 5.94 -9.45
CA CYS A 101 -9.85 5.05 -8.30
C CYS A 101 -8.48 4.51 -7.84
N LEU A 102 -8.40 4.01 -6.61
CA LEU A 102 -7.19 3.42 -6.04
C LEU A 102 -6.99 1.94 -6.41
N ALA A 103 -8.08 1.23 -6.71
CA ALA A 103 -8.05 -0.17 -7.11
C ALA A 103 -7.72 -0.32 -8.60
N SER A 104 -7.29 -1.54 -8.98
CA SER A 104 -7.20 -1.91 -10.40
C SER A 104 -8.58 -1.84 -11.05
N PRO A 105 -8.69 -1.37 -12.30
CA PRO A 105 -9.95 -1.40 -13.04
C PRO A 105 -10.61 -2.78 -13.14
N TYR A 106 -9.83 -3.85 -12.99
CA TYR A 106 -10.31 -5.23 -12.99
C TYR A 106 -10.91 -5.67 -11.65
N GLU A 107 -10.62 -4.97 -10.55
CA GLU A 107 -11.17 -5.24 -9.22
C GLU A 107 -12.47 -4.49 -8.95
N LEU A 108 -12.74 -3.45 -9.74
CA LEU A 108 -14.01 -2.74 -9.73
C LEU A 108 -14.93 -3.44 -10.73
N THR A 109 -16.00 -4.01 -10.24
CA THR A 109 -17.04 -4.54 -11.15
C THR A 109 -17.49 -3.44 -12.08
N ASN A 110 -17.61 -3.72 -13.38
CA ASN A 110 -17.97 -2.75 -14.41
C ASN A 110 -19.24 -1.93 -14.08
N ASP A 111 -20.10 -2.43 -13.20
CA ASP A 111 -21.33 -1.79 -12.76
C ASP A 111 -21.11 -0.63 -11.78
N LEU A 112 -20.08 -0.69 -10.92
CA LEU A 112 -19.74 0.40 -10.02
C LEU A 112 -19.11 1.57 -10.78
N ILE A 113 -18.25 1.29 -11.76
CA ILE A 113 -17.62 2.32 -12.61
C ILE A 113 -18.68 3.06 -13.45
N LYS A 114 -19.63 2.33 -14.03
CA LYS A 114 -20.69 2.92 -14.86
C LYS A 114 -21.62 3.85 -14.07
N ASN A 115 -21.93 3.52 -12.81
CA ASN A 115 -22.88 4.29 -12.03
C ASN A 115 -22.28 5.56 -11.40
N GLU A 116 -20.99 5.61 -11.10
CA GLU A 116 -20.36 6.80 -10.49
C GLU A 116 -19.88 7.85 -11.52
N TYR A 117 -19.57 7.43 -12.74
CA TYR A 117 -18.97 8.32 -13.76
C TYR A 117 -19.91 8.68 -14.93
N SER A 118 -21.06 8.03 -15.04
CA SER A 118 -22.07 8.39 -16.07
C SER A 118 -22.98 9.56 -15.68
N ASN A 119 -22.90 10.06 -14.44
CA ASN A 119 -23.71 11.18 -13.92
C ASN A 119 -22.90 12.48 -13.70
N LYS A 120 -21.73 12.61 -14.34
CA LYS A 120 -20.97 13.87 -14.33
C LYS A 120 -20.79 14.45 -15.70
#